data_1e2837d86ef4466abfaae0a4bfe39c29
#
_entry.id   1e2837d86ef4466abfaae0a4bfe39c29
#
_cell.length_a   1.000
_cell.length_b   1.000
_cell.length_c   1.000
_cell.angle_alpha   90.00
_cell.angle_beta   90.00
_cell.angle_gamma   90.00
#
_symmetry.space_group_name_H-M   'P 1'
#
loop_
_entity.id
_entity.type
_entity.pdbx_description
1 polymer ?
#
loop_
_entity_poly.entity_id
_entity_poly.type
_entity_poly.pdbx_seq_one_letter_code
_entity_poly.pdbx_strand_id
1 'polypeptide(L)'
;MNIHKIREDFPILSRTVYGKPLVYLDNGATTQKPRLVIDSIVDEYYSVNANVHRGVHFLSQQATELHEASRETVRQFINARSTREVIFTRGTTESINLIVSSFGEEFMQEGDETRN
;
A
#
# COMPACT_ATOMS: atom_id res chain seq x y z
N MET A 1 -12.39 -7.95 -20.94
CA MET A 1 -12.20 -8.15 -19.47
C MET A 1 -13.44 -8.83 -18.90
N ASN A 2 -13.31 -9.94 -18.16
CA ASN A 2 -14.44 -10.64 -17.56
C ASN A 2 -14.67 -10.12 -16.12
N ILE A 3 -15.62 -9.20 -15.96
CA ILE A 3 -15.94 -8.57 -14.67
C ILE A 3 -16.44 -9.59 -13.64
N HIS A 4 -17.18 -10.62 -14.05
CA HIS A 4 -17.66 -11.65 -13.13
C HIS A 4 -16.52 -12.42 -12.50
N LYS A 5 -15.51 -12.80 -13.29
CA LYS A 5 -14.31 -13.48 -12.80
C LYS A 5 -13.51 -12.60 -11.84
N ILE A 6 -13.37 -11.30 -12.14
CA ILE A 6 -12.67 -10.36 -11.24
C ILE A 6 -13.43 -10.21 -9.90
N ARG A 7 -14.76 -10.19 -9.92
CA ARG A 7 -15.56 -10.10 -8.69
C ARG A 7 -15.38 -11.31 -7.75
N GLU A 8 -15.05 -12.49 -8.28
CA GLU A 8 -14.78 -13.69 -7.49
C GLU A 8 -13.52 -13.54 -6.60
N ASP A 9 -12.57 -12.68 -6.99
CA ASP A 9 -11.38 -12.36 -6.19
C ASP A 9 -11.72 -11.58 -4.90
N PHE A 10 -12.92 -11.00 -4.82
CA PHE A 10 -13.38 -10.18 -3.69
C PHE A 10 -14.48 -10.88 -2.90
N PRO A 11 -14.16 -11.62 -1.83
CA PRO A 11 -15.16 -12.44 -1.10
C PRO A 11 -16.39 -11.67 -0.60
N ILE A 12 -16.19 -10.41 -0.20
CA ILE A 12 -17.30 -9.57 0.29
C ILE A 12 -18.38 -9.33 -0.76
N LEU A 13 -18.04 -9.35 -2.05
CA LEU A 13 -18.97 -9.08 -3.13
C LEU A 13 -19.91 -10.27 -3.42
N SER A 14 -19.69 -11.41 -2.78
CA SER A 14 -20.61 -12.57 -2.84
C SER A 14 -21.82 -12.44 -1.88
N ARG A 15 -21.81 -11.43 -0.99
CA ARG A 15 -22.88 -11.22 -0.01
C ARG A 15 -24.17 -10.76 -0.69
N THR A 16 -25.28 -11.10 -0.05
CA THR A 16 -26.60 -10.56 -0.39
C THR A 16 -27.05 -9.58 0.69
N VAL A 17 -27.71 -8.51 0.27
CA VAL A 17 -28.29 -7.48 1.14
C VAL A 17 -29.75 -7.32 0.73
N TYR A 18 -30.68 -7.54 1.66
CA TYR A 18 -32.13 -7.54 1.40
C TYR A 18 -32.54 -8.48 0.25
N GLY A 19 -31.91 -9.66 0.17
CA GLY A 19 -32.18 -10.67 -0.87
C GLY A 19 -31.63 -10.34 -2.27
N LYS A 20 -30.84 -9.27 -2.41
CA LYS A 20 -30.20 -8.86 -3.69
C LYS A 20 -28.69 -8.94 -3.58
N PRO A 21 -27.94 -9.17 -4.69
CA PRO A 21 -26.49 -9.13 -4.69
C PRO A 21 -25.99 -7.77 -4.19
N LEU A 22 -24.90 -7.79 -3.40
CA LEU A 22 -24.27 -6.57 -2.91
C LEU A 22 -23.76 -5.70 -4.07
N VAL A 23 -24.16 -4.45 -4.08
CA VAL A 23 -23.57 -3.38 -4.88
C VAL A 23 -22.82 -2.44 -3.93
N TYR A 24 -21.52 -2.27 -4.14
CA TYR A 24 -20.67 -1.41 -3.31
C TYR A 24 -20.04 -0.32 -4.18
N LEU A 25 -20.32 0.94 -3.89
CA LEU A 25 -19.91 2.10 -4.68
C LEU A 25 -19.04 3.09 -3.90
N ASP A 26 -18.65 2.75 -2.67
CA ASP A 26 -17.90 3.64 -1.77
C ASP A 26 -16.40 3.29 -1.68
N ASN A 27 -15.80 2.84 -2.79
CA ASN A 27 -14.37 2.51 -2.82
C ASN A 27 -13.46 3.73 -2.62
N GLY A 28 -13.96 4.95 -2.84
CA GLY A 28 -13.22 6.19 -2.58
C GLY A 28 -12.89 6.38 -1.10
N ALA A 29 -13.81 5.99 -0.20
CA ALA A 29 -13.60 6.03 1.23
C ALA A 29 -12.91 4.75 1.74
N THR A 30 -13.38 3.58 1.31
CA THR A 30 -12.85 2.28 1.74
C THR A 30 -12.86 1.28 0.60
N THR A 31 -11.70 0.99 0.06
CA THR A 31 -11.54 -0.01 -1.00
C THR A 31 -11.67 -1.43 -0.45
N GLN A 32 -12.50 -2.25 -1.09
CA GLN A 32 -12.60 -3.67 -0.77
C GLN A 32 -11.32 -4.42 -1.13
N LYS A 33 -10.98 -5.42 -0.33
CA LYS A 33 -9.72 -6.15 -0.49
C LYS A 33 -9.95 -7.47 -1.21
N PRO A 34 -9.15 -7.80 -2.22
CA PRO A 34 -9.17 -9.12 -2.83
C PRO A 34 -8.62 -10.18 -1.85
N ARG A 35 -9.03 -11.42 -2.04
CA ARG A 35 -8.59 -12.57 -1.22
C ARG A 35 -7.08 -12.63 -1.10
N LEU A 36 -6.36 -12.47 -2.20
CA LEU A 36 -4.90 -12.51 -2.24
C LEU A 36 -4.26 -11.56 -1.23
N VAL A 37 -4.79 -10.34 -1.09
CA VAL A 37 -4.26 -9.35 -0.13
C VAL A 37 -4.54 -9.78 1.30
N ILE A 38 -5.74 -10.32 1.58
CA ILE A 38 -6.11 -10.79 2.92
C ILE A 38 -5.24 -11.98 3.32
N ASP A 39 -5.11 -12.96 2.43
CA ASP A 39 -4.32 -14.17 2.67
C ASP A 39 -2.84 -13.82 2.88
N SER A 40 -2.27 -12.89 2.11
CA SER A 40 -0.89 -12.43 2.30
C SER A 40 -0.64 -11.80 3.67
N ILE A 41 -1.60 -11.02 4.20
CA ILE A 41 -1.49 -10.45 5.56
C ILE A 41 -1.53 -11.58 6.61
N VAL A 42 -2.42 -12.54 6.43
CA VAL A 42 -2.53 -13.69 7.35
C VAL A 42 -1.25 -14.52 7.32
N ASP A 43 -0.72 -14.81 6.13
CA ASP A 43 0.52 -15.56 5.96
C ASP A 43 1.73 -14.84 6.56
N GLU A 44 1.81 -13.52 6.46
CA GLU A 44 2.85 -12.73 7.10
C GLU A 44 2.84 -12.92 8.62
N TYR A 45 1.67 -12.82 9.25
CA TYR A 45 1.56 -13.01 10.70
C TYR A 45 1.86 -14.43 11.15
N TYR A 46 1.55 -15.44 10.36
CA TYR A 46 1.79 -16.84 10.72
C TYR A 46 3.22 -17.31 10.46
N SER A 47 3.93 -16.70 9.50
CA SER A 47 5.20 -17.26 9.01
C SER A 47 6.41 -16.33 9.14
N VAL A 48 6.24 -15.00 9.02
CA VAL A 48 7.38 -14.09 8.82
C VAL A 48 7.33 -12.82 9.68
N ASN A 49 6.37 -12.71 10.59
CA ASN A 49 6.19 -11.51 11.40
C ASN A 49 7.43 -11.20 12.27
N ALA A 50 8.24 -10.23 11.84
CA ALA A 50 9.44 -9.78 12.53
C ALA A 50 9.78 -8.32 12.18
N ASN A 51 10.67 -7.71 12.99
CA ASN A 51 11.16 -6.35 12.70
C ASN A 51 11.98 -6.31 11.41
N VAL A 52 11.52 -5.48 10.48
CA VAL A 52 12.24 -5.17 9.24
C VAL A 52 13.47 -4.32 9.55
N HIS A 53 14.62 -4.64 8.94
CA HIS A 53 15.92 -3.95 9.06
C HIS A 53 16.55 -3.88 10.46
N ARG A 54 16.03 -4.56 11.46
CA ARG A 54 16.53 -4.45 12.85
C ARG A 54 16.99 -5.73 13.50
N GLY A 55 16.74 -6.89 12.90
CA GLY A 55 17.11 -8.18 13.45
C GLY A 55 18.20 -8.87 12.63
N VAL A 56 19.05 -9.63 13.31
CA VAL A 56 20.07 -10.47 12.69
C VAL A 56 19.64 -11.95 12.63
N HIS A 57 18.38 -12.22 12.92
CA HIS A 57 17.81 -13.58 12.89
C HIS A 57 17.01 -13.84 11.61
N PHE A 58 16.79 -15.12 11.32
CA PHE A 58 16.17 -15.60 10.09
C PHE A 58 14.85 -14.88 9.71
N LEU A 59 13.89 -14.76 10.64
CA LEU A 59 12.60 -14.14 10.35
C LEU A 59 12.75 -12.66 9.99
N SER A 60 13.66 -11.93 10.64
CA SER A 60 13.92 -10.53 10.32
C SER A 60 14.54 -10.36 8.92
N GLN A 61 15.40 -11.28 8.50
CA GLN A 61 15.94 -11.29 7.14
C GLN A 61 14.82 -11.53 6.12
N GLN A 62 13.97 -12.53 6.34
CA GLN A 62 12.85 -12.82 5.45
C GLN A 62 11.86 -11.64 5.38
N ALA A 63 11.48 -11.06 6.52
CA ALA A 63 10.61 -9.88 6.54
C ALA A 63 11.23 -8.70 5.76
N THR A 64 12.54 -8.49 5.89
CA THR A 64 13.26 -7.46 5.15
C THR A 64 13.26 -7.72 3.65
N GLU A 65 13.54 -8.96 3.24
CA GLU A 65 13.52 -9.36 1.83
C GLU A 65 12.15 -9.15 1.19
N LEU A 66 11.08 -9.55 1.88
CA LEU A 66 9.70 -9.34 1.40
C LEU A 66 9.34 -7.86 1.30
N HIS A 67 9.75 -7.06 2.28
CA HIS A 67 9.53 -5.61 2.27
C HIS A 67 10.24 -4.94 1.09
N GLU A 68 11.50 -5.26 0.85
CA GLU A 68 12.27 -4.69 -0.26
C GLU A 68 11.79 -5.22 -1.63
N ALA A 69 11.36 -6.47 -1.72
CA ALA A 69 10.74 -7.01 -2.93
C ALA A 69 9.42 -6.28 -3.27
N SER A 70 8.62 -5.95 -2.24
CA SER A 70 7.41 -5.15 -2.43
C SER A 70 7.73 -3.74 -2.94
N ARG A 71 8.78 -3.10 -2.40
CA ARG A 71 9.28 -1.79 -2.86
C ARG A 71 9.72 -1.85 -4.32
N GLU A 72 10.46 -2.88 -4.69
CA GLU A 72 10.89 -3.09 -6.09
C GLU A 72 9.69 -3.30 -7.03
N THR A 73 8.67 -4.05 -6.61
CA THR A 73 7.44 -4.24 -7.38
C THR A 73 6.74 -2.90 -7.65
N VAL A 74 6.61 -2.05 -6.63
CA VAL A 74 6.03 -0.70 -6.78
C VAL A 74 6.91 0.15 -7.69
N ARG A 75 8.24 0.14 -7.50
CA ARG A 75 9.17 0.85 -8.36
C ARG A 75 8.96 0.51 -9.84
N GLN A 76 8.86 -0.77 -10.16
CA GLN A 76 8.63 -1.22 -11.54
C GLN A 76 7.27 -0.77 -12.06
N PHE A 77 6.22 -0.89 -11.25
CA PHE A 77 4.86 -0.52 -11.62
C PHE A 77 4.72 0.97 -11.99
N ILE A 78 5.34 1.86 -11.21
CA ILE A 78 5.32 3.31 -11.47
C ILE A 78 6.45 3.77 -12.39
N ASN A 79 7.30 2.85 -12.87
CA ASN A 79 8.46 3.15 -13.71
C ASN A 79 9.45 4.14 -13.06
N ALA A 80 9.64 4.07 -11.74
CA ALA A 80 10.64 4.86 -11.04
C ALA A 80 12.06 4.35 -11.36
N ARG A 81 13.04 5.25 -11.30
CA ARG A 81 14.45 4.94 -11.63
C ARG A 81 15.12 4.11 -10.54
N SER A 82 14.73 4.33 -9.28
CA SER A 82 15.34 3.71 -8.12
C SER A 82 14.29 3.38 -7.05
N THR A 83 14.53 2.32 -6.27
CA THR A 83 13.73 2.00 -5.07
C THR A 83 13.77 3.11 -4.02
N ARG A 84 14.77 3.99 -4.05
CA ARG A 84 14.87 5.17 -3.18
C ARG A 84 13.77 6.21 -3.43
N GLU A 85 13.14 6.17 -4.60
CA GLU A 85 12.01 7.04 -4.97
C GLU A 85 10.68 6.51 -4.43
N VAL A 86 10.67 5.31 -3.82
CA VAL A 86 9.47 4.67 -3.26
C VAL A 86 9.55 4.71 -1.75
N ILE A 87 8.68 5.50 -1.13
CA ILE A 87 8.58 5.64 0.32
C ILE A 87 7.20 5.16 0.76
N PHE A 88 7.15 4.12 1.58
CA PHE A 88 5.89 3.65 2.18
C PHE A 88 5.53 4.53 3.38
N THR A 89 4.29 5.00 3.40
CA THR A 89 3.71 5.83 4.45
C THR A 89 2.42 5.21 4.96
N ARG A 90 1.94 5.66 6.12
CA ARG A 90 0.67 5.19 6.69
C ARG A 90 -0.57 5.74 5.98
N GLY A 91 -0.39 6.70 5.08
CA GLY A 91 -1.48 7.29 4.31
C GLY A 91 -1.14 8.68 3.77
N THR A 92 -2.10 9.27 3.07
CA THR A 92 -1.95 10.57 2.38
C THR A 92 -1.51 11.70 3.30
N THR A 93 -2.05 11.77 4.52
CA THR A 93 -1.68 12.82 5.49
C THR A 93 -0.18 12.76 5.83
N GLU A 94 0.36 11.57 6.11
CA GLU A 94 1.79 11.40 6.38
C GLU A 94 2.63 11.74 5.15
N SER A 95 2.19 11.32 3.96
CA SER A 95 2.89 11.62 2.71
C SER A 95 2.98 13.12 2.44
N ILE A 96 1.89 13.85 2.63
CA ILE A 96 1.88 15.31 2.44
C ILE A 96 2.78 15.99 3.48
N ASN A 97 2.68 15.61 4.75
CA ASN A 97 3.51 16.18 5.81
C ASN A 97 4.99 15.89 5.59
N LEU A 98 5.34 14.69 5.10
CA LEU A 98 6.72 14.35 4.74
C LEU A 98 7.25 15.27 3.63
N ILE A 99 6.47 15.52 2.59
CA ILE A 99 6.84 16.42 1.49
C ILE A 99 6.98 17.85 2.02
N VAL A 100 6.00 18.33 2.78
CA VAL A 100 6.02 19.71 3.31
C VAL A 100 7.26 19.95 4.19
N SER A 101 7.55 19.02 5.10
CA SER A 101 8.71 19.20 5.99
C SER A 101 10.04 19.04 5.25
N SER A 102 10.20 18.03 4.41
CA SER A 102 11.49 17.76 3.77
C SER A 102 11.76 18.69 2.57
N PHE A 103 10.79 18.87 1.68
CA PHE A 103 10.93 19.75 0.52
C PHE A 103 10.85 21.23 0.92
N GLY A 104 9.96 21.57 1.87
CA GLY A 104 9.81 22.93 2.36
C GLY A 104 11.09 23.44 3.02
N GLU A 105 11.69 22.65 3.91
CA GLU A 105 12.94 23.05 4.59
C GLU A 105 14.12 23.18 3.63
N GLU A 106 14.20 22.35 2.60
CA GLU A 106 15.35 22.33 1.68
C GLU A 106 15.23 23.35 0.54
N PHE A 107 14.03 23.58 0.01
CA PHE A 107 13.84 24.30 -1.25
C PHE A 107 13.00 25.58 -1.14
N MET A 108 12.31 25.83 -0.02
CA MET A 108 11.47 27.02 0.14
C MET A 108 12.14 28.06 1.04
N GLN A 109 12.01 29.34 0.66
CA GLN A 109 12.51 30.48 1.42
C GLN A 109 11.37 31.39 1.82
N GLU A 110 11.63 32.26 2.80
CA GLU A 110 10.65 33.29 3.21
C GLU A 110 10.29 34.18 2.03
N GLY A 111 9.01 34.23 1.69
CA GLY A 111 8.47 34.99 0.55
C GLY A 111 8.20 34.16 -0.72
N ASP A 112 8.51 32.87 -0.73
CA ASP A 112 8.13 31.99 -1.85
C ASP A 112 6.60 31.79 -1.90
N GLU A 113 6.05 31.88 -3.11
CA GLU A 113 4.61 31.64 -3.36
C GLU A 113 4.42 30.35 -4.15
N THR A 114 3.46 29.50 -3.70
CA THR A 114 2.99 28.38 -4.52
C THR A 114 1.99 28.93 -5.55
N ARG A 115 2.32 28.83 -6.84
CA ARG A 115 1.37 29.12 -7.92
C ARG A 115 0.44 27.94 -8.09
N ASN A 116 -0.88 28.21 -7.99
CA ASN A 116 -1.94 27.27 -8.36
C ASN A 116 -1.94 26.96 -9.86
#